data_4c36ac7c87b915b0d1b6f1564bb9c19a
#
_entry.id   4c36ac7c87b915b0d1b6f1564bb9c19a
#
_cell.length_a   1.000
_cell.length_b   1.000
_cell.length_c   1.000
_cell.angle_alpha   90.00
_cell.angle_beta   90.00
_cell.angle_gamma   90.00
#
_symmetry.space_group_name_H-M   'P 1'
#
loop_
_entity.id
_entity.type
_entity.pdbx_description
1 polymer ?
#
loop_
_entity_poly.entity_id
_entity_poly.type
_entity_poly.pdbx_seq_one_letter_code
_entity_poly.pdbx_strand_id
1 'polypeptide(L)'
;MLFRSRSWIPEVQELREIAECHAGVGFNSVLINLYRNGNDKVSWHRDNEPELGPSPTIASLSLGAIRRFKFRHLDSKEVVSVDLAPGSLVVMSGLSQTCWEHEVPRQAAVTEPRINLTFRQVRSG
;
A
#
# COMPACT_ATOMS: atom_id res chain seq x y z
N MET A 1 5.12 -10.52 3.86
CA MET A 1 6.43 -11.00 3.34
C MET A 1 7.06 -9.89 2.49
N LEU A 2 8.31 -9.59 2.74
CA LEU A 2 9.05 -8.52 2.05
C LEU A 2 10.01 -9.09 1.01
N PHE A 3 9.92 -8.60 -0.23
CA PHE A 3 10.84 -8.97 -1.31
C PHE A 3 11.65 -7.77 -1.77
N ARG A 4 12.91 -8.02 -2.07
CA ARG A 4 13.82 -7.03 -2.68
C ARG A 4 14.12 -7.41 -4.13
N SER A 5 14.55 -6.43 -4.92
CA SER A 5 14.64 -6.53 -6.38
C SER A 5 15.44 -7.72 -6.93
N ARG A 6 16.35 -8.31 -6.13
CA ARG A 6 17.22 -9.40 -6.61
C ARG A 6 16.53 -10.76 -6.69
N SER A 7 15.41 -10.94 -6.00
CA SER A 7 14.74 -12.23 -5.84
C SER A 7 13.28 -12.22 -6.24
N TRP A 8 12.92 -11.34 -7.16
CA TRP A 8 11.52 -11.17 -7.55
C TRP A 8 11.09 -12.34 -8.43
N ILE A 9 9.98 -12.98 -8.04
CA ILE A 9 9.34 -13.96 -8.92
C ILE A 9 8.72 -13.23 -10.12
N PRO A 10 8.60 -13.89 -11.29
CA PRO A 10 8.15 -13.23 -12.52
C PRO A 10 6.81 -12.51 -12.41
N GLU A 11 5.84 -13.10 -11.71
CA GLU A 11 4.51 -12.51 -11.54
C GLU A 11 4.56 -11.19 -10.77
N VAL A 12 5.37 -11.12 -9.73
CA VAL A 12 5.53 -9.92 -8.92
C VAL A 12 6.35 -8.88 -9.67
N GLN A 13 7.35 -9.32 -10.44
CA GLN A 13 8.14 -8.45 -11.30
C GLN A 13 7.25 -7.73 -12.31
N GLU A 14 6.32 -8.44 -12.92
CA GLU A 14 5.39 -7.88 -13.89
C GLU A 14 4.48 -6.82 -13.25
N LEU A 15 3.97 -7.11 -12.05
CA LEU A 15 3.16 -6.15 -11.28
C LEU A 15 3.97 -4.93 -10.88
N ARG A 16 5.25 -5.11 -10.54
CA ARG A 16 6.16 -3.98 -10.24
C ARG A 16 6.27 -3.03 -11.43
N GLU A 17 6.45 -3.58 -12.62
CA GLU A 17 6.58 -2.77 -13.85
C GLU A 17 5.33 -1.96 -14.11
N ILE A 18 4.15 -2.54 -13.91
CA ILE A 18 2.87 -1.84 -14.03
C ILE A 18 2.79 -0.71 -13.00
N ALA A 19 3.13 -0.99 -11.76
CA ALA A 19 3.11 0.00 -10.69
C ALA A 19 4.07 1.16 -10.96
N GLU A 20 5.29 0.85 -11.43
CA GLU A 20 6.29 1.87 -11.79
C GLU A 20 5.80 2.76 -12.94
N CYS A 21 5.13 2.18 -13.92
CA CYS A 21 4.58 2.94 -15.04
C CYS A 21 3.58 3.99 -14.57
N HIS A 22 2.68 3.62 -13.66
CA HIS A 22 1.67 4.53 -13.14
C HIS A 22 2.22 5.52 -12.10
N ALA A 23 3.19 5.09 -11.31
CA ALA A 23 3.78 5.94 -10.27
C ALA A 23 4.83 6.93 -10.82
N GLY A 24 5.43 6.61 -11.96
CA GLY A 24 6.49 7.44 -12.54
C GLY A 24 7.83 7.34 -11.83
N VAL A 25 8.02 6.35 -10.98
CA VAL A 25 9.29 6.10 -10.25
C VAL A 25 9.57 4.61 -10.21
N GLY A 26 10.83 4.24 -9.95
CA GLY A 26 11.22 2.85 -9.77
C GLY A 26 11.02 2.36 -8.34
N PHE A 27 10.76 1.07 -8.19
CA PHE A 27 10.62 0.41 -6.89
C PHE A 27 11.62 -0.74 -6.79
N ASN A 28 12.23 -0.89 -5.61
CA ASN A 28 13.17 -1.96 -5.35
C ASN A 28 12.74 -2.90 -4.22
N SER A 29 11.54 -2.70 -3.70
CA SER A 29 11.04 -3.47 -2.56
C SER A 29 9.53 -3.61 -2.67
N VAL A 30 8.99 -4.73 -2.20
CA VAL A 30 7.56 -4.94 -2.07
C VAL A 30 7.26 -5.63 -0.75
N LEU A 31 6.25 -5.11 -0.05
CA LEU A 31 5.67 -5.75 1.12
C LEU A 31 4.34 -6.38 0.71
N ILE A 32 4.21 -7.69 0.91
CA ILE A 32 3.00 -8.42 0.57
C ILE A 32 2.26 -8.76 1.85
N ASN A 33 1.03 -8.28 1.98
CA ASN A 33 0.17 -8.52 3.11
C ASN A 33 -1.05 -9.33 2.69
N LEU A 34 -1.35 -10.38 3.45
CA LEU A 34 -2.56 -11.16 3.28
C LEU A 34 -3.56 -10.79 4.36
N TYR A 35 -4.76 -10.40 3.93
CA TYR A 35 -5.94 -10.24 4.78
C TYR A 35 -6.83 -11.43 4.52
N ARG A 36 -6.94 -12.34 5.48
CA ARG A 36 -7.66 -13.63 5.30
C ARG A 36 -9.16 -13.40 5.12
N ASN A 37 -9.68 -12.39 5.80
CA ASN A 37 -11.07 -11.98 5.75
C ASN A 37 -11.19 -10.57 6.36
N GLY A 38 -12.40 -10.09 6.56
CA GLY A 38 -12.66 -8.76 7.10
C GLY A 38 -12.25 -8.55 8.56
N ASN A 39 -11.86 -9.59 9.28
CA ASN A 39 -11.36 -9.46 10.65
C ASN A 39 -9.89 -9.01 10.69
N ASP A 40 -9.14 -9.28 9.64
CA ASP A 40 -7.77 -8.78 9.53
C ASP A 40 -7.83 -7.31 9.16
N LYS A 41 -7.03 -6.50 9.85
CA LYS A 41 -7.04 -5.04 9.72
C LYS A 41 -5.64 -4.48 9.91
N VAL A 42 -5.46 -3.24 9.47
CA VAL A 42 -4.28 -2.44 9.80
C VAL A 42 -4.78 -1.10 10.34
N SER A 43 -4.38 -0.78 11.56
CA SER A 43 -4.78 0.46 12.23
C SER A 43 -4.09 1.68 11.61
N TRP A 44 -4.54 2.88 11.98
CA TRP A 44 -3.98 4.14 11.50
C TRP A 44 -2.46 4.15 11.60
N HIS A 45 -1.79 4.42 10.49
CA HIS A 45 -0.34 4.47 10.42
C HIS A 45 0.12 5.31 9.23
N ARG A 46 1.43 5.56 9.18
CA ARG A 46 2.12 6.20 8.05
C ARG A 46 3.31 5.34 7.65
N ASP A 47 3.62 5.35 6.36
CA ASP A 47 4.85 4.73 5.86
C ASP A 47 5.95 5.80 5.86
N ASN A 48 6.52 6.05 7.02
CA ASN A 48 7.49 7.12 7.24
C ASN A 48 8.83 6.64 7.79
N GLU A 49 9.14 5.36 7.58
CA GLU A 49 10.41 4.79 7.99
C GLU A 49 11.58 5.53 7.30
N PRO A 50 12.70 5.75 8.02
CA PRO A 50 13.85 6.49 7.46
C PRO A 50 14.37 5.91 6.14
N GLU A 51 14.29 4.60 5.95
CA GLU A 51 14.75 3.91 4.74
C GLU A 51 14.02 4.36 3.48
N LEU A 52 12.81 4.89 3.62
CA LEU A 52 12.01 5.36 2.50
C LEU A 52 12.34 6.79 2.10
N GLY A 53 13.09 7.51 2.94
CA GLY A 53 13.43 8.91 2.73
C GLY A 53 12.24 9.85 2.97
N PRO A 54 12.45 11.16 2.76
CA PRO A 54 11.37 12.14 2.90
C PRO A 54 10.39 12.05 1.72
N SER A 55 9.11 12.24 1.99
CA SER A 55 8.05 12.26 0.97
C SER A 55 8.13 11.07 -0.01
N PRO A 56 8.12 9.83 0.49
CA PRO A 56 8.26 8.66 -0.38
C PRO A 56 7.06 8.51 -1.31
N THR A 57 7.31 7.95 -2.51
CA THR A 57 6.25 7.48 -3.41
C THR A 57 6.06 5.98 -3.17
N ILE A 58 4.84 5.59 -2.87
CA ILE A 58 4.46 4.22 -2.56
C ILE A 58 3.29 3.83 -3.44
N ALA A 59 3.35 2.68 -4.07
CA ALA A 59 2.25 2.16 -4.89
C ALA A 59 1.66 0.91 -4.23
N SER A 60 0.36 0.95 -3.94
CA SER A 60 -0.36 -0.12 -3.28
C SER A 60 -1.34 -0.77 -4.25
N LEU A 61 -1.10 -2.03 -4.61
CA LEU A 61 -1.93 -2.81 -5.51
C LEU A 61 -2.78 -3.78 -4.70
N SER A 62 -4.09 -3.80 -4.98
CA SER A 62 -5.05 -4.67 -4.29
C SER A 62 -5.53 -5.78 -5.21
N LEU A 63 -5.59 -7.01 -4.67
CA LEU A 63 -6.13 -8.19 -5.34
C LEU A 63 -7.07 -8.91 -4.38
N GLY A 64 -8.11 -9.56 -4.91
CA GLY A 64 -9.08 -10.29 -4.11
C GLY A 64 -10.23 -9.43 -3.61
N ALA A 65 -10.66 -9.62 -2.37
CA ALA A 65 -11.84 -8.96 -1.82
C ALA A 65 -11.72 -7.44 -1.81
N ILE A 66 -12.86 -6.78 -2.01
CA ILE A 66 -12.94 -5.32 -1.88
C ILE A 66 -12.82 -4.96 -0.40
N ARG A 67 -11.90 -4.07 -0.07
CA ARG A 67 -11.72 -3.59 1.30
C ARG A 67 -11.74 -2.08 1.32
N ARG A 68 -12.30 -1.53 2.40
CA ARG A 68 -12.28 -0.09 2.65
C ARG A 68 -10.88 0.35 3.03
N PHE A 69 -10.48 1.49 2.49
CA PHE A 69 -9.21 2.14 2.78
C PHE A 69 -9.49 3.58 3.15
N LYS A 70 -8.99 4.02 4.30
CA LYS A 70 -9.27 5.35 4.82
C LYS A 70 -7.99 6.15 4.99
N PHE A 71 -8.05 7.43 4.59
CA PHE A 71 -7.03 8.42 4.88
C PHE A 71 -7.59 9.42 5.88
N ARG A 72 -6.76 9.85 6.84
CA ARG A 72 -7.13 10.90 7.79
C ARG A 72 -6.03 11.93 7.86
N HIS A 73 -6.37 13.20 7.67
CA HIS A 73 -5.41 14.29 7.82
C HIS A 73 -5.01 14.43 9.30
N LEU A 74 -3.72 14.56 9.58
CA LEU A 74 -3.21 14.58 10.95
C LEU A 74 -3.71 15.78 11.76
N ASP A 75 -3.82 16.95 11.11
CA ASP A 75 -4.24 18.18 11.79
C ASP A 75 -5.75 18.37 11.78
N SER A 76 -6.37 18.40 10.60
CA SER A 76 -7.80 18.69 10.45
C SER A 76 -8.69 17.52 10.83
N LYS A 77 -8.15 16.30 10.87
CA LYS A 77 -8.89 15.05 11.09
C LYS A 77 -9.91 14.74 10.01
N GLU A 78 -9.82 15.41 8.85
CA GLU A 78 -10.65 15.08 7.70
C GLU A 78 -10.35 13.64 7.24
N VAL A 79 -11.42 12.88 6.99
CA VAL A 79 -11.32 11.48 6.57
C VAL A 79 -11.83 11.33 5.15
N VAL A 80 -11.03 10.66 4.32
CA VAL A 80 -11.41 10.25 2.97
C VAL A 80 -11.42 8.73 2.93
N SER A 81 -12.52 8.15 2.43
CA SER A 81 -12.70 6.71 2.38
C SER A 81 -12.90 6.25 0.95
N VAL A 82 -12.20 5.19 0.54
CA VAL A 82 -12.37 4.56 -0.76
C VAL A 82 -12.46 3.05 -0.61
N ASP A 83 -13.19 2.40 -1.50
CA ASP A 83 -13.26 0.94 -1.56
C ASP A 83 -12.29 0.47 -2.65
N LEU A 84 -11.34 -0.37 -2.26
CA LEU A 84 -10.30 -0.86 -3.16
C LEU A 84 -10.71 -2.18 -3.80
N ALA A 85 -11.11 -2.12 -5.06
CA ALA A 85 -11.48 -3.28 -5.85
C ALA A 85 -10.25 -4.06 -6.33
N PRO A 86 -10.41 -5.35 -6.74
CA PRO A 86 -9.31 -6.10 -7.33
C PRO A 86 -8.70 -5.38 -8.52
N GLY A 87 -7.37 -5.30 -8.56
CA GLY A 87 -6.63 -4.61 -9.60
C GLY A 87 -6.52 -3.10 -9.40
N SER A 88 -7.08 -2.54 -8.33
CA SER A 88 -6.93 -1.10 -8.06
C SER A 88 -5.52 -0.79 -7.54
N LEU A 89 -4.98 0.34 -8.00
CA LEU A 89 -3.66 0.82 -7.61
C LEU A 89 -3.81 2.19 -6.96
N VAL A 90 -3.32 2.32 -5.74
CA VAL A 90 -3.25 3.60 -5.03
C VAL A 90 -1.80 4.05 -5.00
N VAL A 91 -1.53 5.22 -5.59
CA VAL A 91 -0.19 5.82 -5.54
C VAL A 91 -0.21 6.92 -4.49
N MET A 92 0.58 6.75 -3.46
CA MET A 92 0.73 7.72 -2.38
C MET A 92 2.06 8.43 -2.56
N SER A 93 2.03 9.74 -2.71
CA SER A 93 3.22 10.55 -2.97
C SER A 93 3.13 11.92 -2.28
N GLY A 94 4.19 12.71 -2.40
CA GLY A 94 4.25 14.06 -1.83
C GLY A 94 4.04 14.03 -0.32
N LEU A 95 3.05 14.78 0.16
CA LEU A 95 2.78 14.93 1.59
C LEU A 95 1.90 13.82 2.19
N SER A 96 1.54 12.79 1.40
CA SER A 96 0.63 11.75 1.85
C SER A 96 1.13 10.98 3.08
N GLN A 97 2.47 10.82 3.22
CA GLN A 97 3.06 10.14 4.37
C GLN A 97 3.52 11.09 5.47
N THR A 98 3.46 12.40 5.23
CA THR A 98 3.83 13.42 6.21
C THR A 98 2.61 14.01 6.91
N CYS A 99 1.54 14.27 6.15
CA CYS A 99 0.35 14.97 6.64
C CYS A 99 -0.86 14.05 6.82
N TRP A 100 -0.81 12.85 6.32
CA TRP A 100 -1.92 11.89 6.35
C TRP A 100 -1.50 10.57 6.95
N GLU A 101 -2.42 9.94 7.67
CA GLU A 101 -2.32 8.54 8.07
C GLU A 101 -3.42 7.75 7.37
N HIS A 102 -3.26 6.43 7.30
CA HIS A 102 -4.22 5.57 6.63
C HIS A 102 -4.46 4.28 7.40
N GLU A 103 -5.60 3.64 7.13
CA GLU A 103 -5.96 2.36 7.73
C GLU A 103 -6.76 1.49 6.77
N VAL A 104 -6.75 0.19 7.05
CA VAL A 104 -7.70 -0.77 6.51
C VAL A 104 -8.54 -1.25 7.70
N PRO A 105 -9.76 -0.71 7.88
CA PRO A 105 -10.56 -1.04 9.06
C PRO A 105 -11.15 -2.44 8.96
N ARG A 106 -11.53 -2.99 10.11
CA ARG A 106 -12.26 -4.26 10.16
C ARG A 106 -13.60 -4.11 9.45
N GLN A 107 -13.94 -5.12 8.65
CA GLN A 107 -15.22 -5.20 7.93
C GLN A 107 -15.78 -6.61 8.09
N ALA A 108 -16.58 -6.83 9.12
CA ALA A 108 -17.04 -8.15 9.50
C ALA A 108 -17.79 -8.91 8.38
N ALA A 109 -18.43 -8.17 7.47
CA ALA A 109 -19.17 -8.75 6.35
C ALA A 109 -18.27 -9.35 5.25
N VAL A 110 -16.97 -9.01 5.25
CA VAL A 110 -16.03 -9.50 4.23
C VAL A 110 -15.52 -10.87 4.65
N THR A 111 -15.82 -11.90 3.86
CA THR A 111 -15.45 -13.29 4.15
C THR A 111 -14.30 -13.78 3.29
N GLU A 112 -14.04 -13.14 2.14
CA GLU A 112 -13.02 -13.55 1.19
C GLU A 112 -11.68 -12.87 1.49
N PRO A 113 -10.56 -13.49 1.06
CA PRO A 113 -9.23 -12.91 1.29
C PRO A 113 -8.91 -11.78 0.33
N ARG A 114 -8.01 -10.90 0.80
CA ARG A 114 -7.40 -9.83 0.00
C ARG A 114 -5.90 -9.92 0.12
N ILE A 115 -5.20 -9.72 -0.99
CA ILE A 115 -3.75 -9.56 -1.01
C ILE A 115 -3.44 -8.11 -1.39
N ASN A 116 -2.51 -7.52 -0.66
CA ASN A 116 -2.02 -6.19 -0.96
C ASN A 116 -0.52 -6.22 -1.20
N LEU A 117 -0.09 -5.64 -2.33
CA LEU A 117 1.32 -5.48 -2.66
C LEU A 117 1.66 -4.00 -2.55
N THR A 118 2.52 -3.66 -1.59
CA THR A 118 2.96 -2.28 -1.38
C THR A 118 4.39 -2.14 -1.92
N PHE A 119 4.51 -1.51 -3.08
CA PHE A 119 5.80 -1.27 -3.73
C PHE A 119 6.44 -0.01 -3.17
N ARG A 120 7.72 -0.10 -2.87
CA ARG A 120 8.50 0.97 -2.23
C ARG A 120 9.88 1.08 -2.85
N GLN A 121 10.50 2.24 -2.64
CA GLN A 121 11.91 2.43 -2.90
C GLN A 121 12.63 2.57 -1.56
N VAL A 122 13.41 1.56 -1.20
CA VAL A 122 14.19 1.55 0.03
C VAL A 122 15.59 2.07 -0.31
N ARG A 123 16.04 3.07 0.44
CA ARG A 123 17.36 3.65 0.27
C ARG A 123 18.40 2.79 0.96
N SER A 124 19.53 2.58 0.30
CA SER A 124 20.68 1.91 0.88
C SER A 124 21.54 2.91 1.64
N GLY A 125 21.94 2.55 2.79
CA GLY A 125 22.88 3.33 3.57
C GLY A 125 22.37 3.96 4.75
#